data_54496352b132b6b3a7f4757c9f63cc01
#
_entry.id   54496352b132b6b3a7f4757c9f63cc01
#
_cell.length_a   1.000
_cell.length_b   1.000
_cell.length_c   1.000
_cell.angle_alpha   90.00
_cell.angle_beta   90.00
_cell.angle_gamma   90.00
#
_symmetry.space_group_name_H-M   'P 1'
#
loop_
_entity.id
_entity.type
_entity.pdbx_description
1 polymer ?
#
loop_
_entity_poly.entity_id
_entity_poly.type
_entity_poly.pdbx_seq_one_letter_code
_entity_poly.pdbx_strand_id
1 'polypeptide(L)'
;KQGADIIAVIRTTGQSLLDYVPYGATTEGFGGTYATQENFRLMRAALDEVGEEQHRYIRLCNYCSGLCMPEIAAMGALERLDVMLNDALYGILFRDINMQRTIVDQYFSRVINGYAGVIINTGEDNYLTTDDAITAAHTVLASQFLNEAFAKDAGMREEQMGLGHAFEMDPAVENTFLYELAQAQMAREIFPNAPLKYMPPTKFMTGNIFRGHIQDALFNMVTILTNQRLCLL
;
A
#
# COMPACT_ATOMS: atom_id res chain seq x y z
N LYS A 1 -3.16 1.77 -20.28
CA LYS A 1 -3.61 1.19 -21.58
C LYS A 1 -3.53 -0.34 -21.58
N GLN A 2 -2.69 -0.95 -20.75
CA GLN A 2 -2.53 -2.42 -20.64
C GLN A 2 -3.51 -3.10 -19.67
N GLY A 3 -4.50 -2.38 -19.17
CA GLY A 3 -5.58 -2.95 -18.36
C GLY A 3 -5.49 -2.72 -16.86
N ALA A 4 -4.43 -2.09 -16.34
CA ALA A 4 -4.34 -1.80 -14.91
C ALA A 4 -5.48 -0.87 -14.47
N ASP A 5 -6.11 -1.18 -13.34
CA ASP A 5 -7.18 -0.38 -12.75
C ASP A 5 -6.67 0.68 -11.78
N ILE A 6 -5.48 0.44 -11.23
CA ILE A 6 -4.79 1.34 -10.30
C ILE A 6 -3.34 1.47 -10.76
N ILE A 7 -2.84 2.68 -10.81
CA ILE A 7 -1.42 2.96 -11.03
C ILE A 7 -0.81 3.44 -9.72
N ALA A 8 0.15 2.68 -9.21
CA ALA A 8 0.92 3.08 -8.04
C ALA A 8 2.16 3.86 -8.47
N VAL A 9 2.31 5.05 -7.93
CA VAL A 9 3.42 5.95 -8.24
C VAL A 9 4.19 6.26 -6.96
N ILE A 10 5.49 6.05 -7.00
CA ILE A 10 6.37 6.49 -5.94
C ILE A 10 6.69 7.97 -6.17
N ARG A 11 6.42 8.81 -5.17
CA ARG A 11 6.83 10.20 -5.21
C ARG A 11 8.36 10.33 -5.27
N THR A 12 8.83 11.40 -5.85
CA THR A 12 10.28 11.66 -5.94
C THR A 12 10.93 11.69 -4.57
N THR A 13 11.93 10.89 -4.39
CA THR A 13 12.90 10.80 -3.30
C THR A 13 12.42 10.88 -1.86
N GLY A 14 12.90 9.94 -1.08
CA GLY A 14 12.92 10.02 0.36
C GLY A 14 11.56 10.17 1.02
N GLN A 15 10.75 9.10 1.01
CA GLN A 15 9.51 9.05 1.79
C GLN A 15 9.70 9.48 3.26
N SER A 16 10.92 9.44 3.75
CA SER A 16 11.35 9.88 5.08
C SER A 16 11.98 11.25 5.10
N LEU A 17 12.22 11.86 3.95
CA LEU A 17 12.63 13.26 3.91
C LEU A 17 11.42 14.15 4.08
N LEU A 18 11.46 14.75 5.14
CA LEU A 18 10.70 15.85 5.56
C LEU A 18 10.81 16.93 4.63
N ASP A 19 9.75 17.53 4.34
CA ASP A 19 9.81 18.83 4.81
C ASP A 19 9.40 19.82 3.82
N TYR A 20 9.01 20.86 4.33
CA TYR A 20 8.83 22.17 3.76
C TYR A 20 10.09 22.62 3.02
N VAL A 21 10.39 21.94 1.93
CA VAL A 21 11.41 22.41 1.01
C VAL A 21 10.78 23.52 0.17
N PRO A 22 11.41 24.66 0.02
CA PRO A 22 10.89 25.74 -0.78
C PRO A 22 10.53 25.32 -2.20
N TYR A 23 9.46 25.86 -2.74
CA TYR A 23 9.09 25.66 -4.14
C TYR A 23 10.30 25.99 -5.04
N GLY A 24 10.59 25.12 -5.97
CA GLY A 24 11.76 25.24 -6.83
C GLY A 24 12.91 24.30 -6.44
N ALA A 25 13.23 24.18 -5.16
CA ALA A 25 14.23 23.19 -4.71
C ALA A 25 13.75 21.75 -4.85
N THR A 26 12.44 21.52 -4.83
CA THR A 26 11.81 20.21 -4.98
C THR A 26 11.69 19.75 -6.42
N THR A 27 11.75 20.64 -7.39
CA THR A 27 11.68 20.30 -8.81
C THR A 27 12.94 19.65 -9.34
N GLU A 28 14.02 19.68 -8.57
CA GLU A 28 15.29 19.04 -8.89
C GLU A 28 15.39 17.59 -8.36
N GLY A 29 14.30 17.00 -7.92
CA GLY A 29 14.26 15.61 -7.52
C GLY A 29 14.57 15.32 -6.05
N PHE A 30 14.56 16.31 -5.20
CA PHE A 30 14.91 16.20 -3.78
C PHE A 30 13.69 16.13 -2.83
N GLY A 31 12.63 15.52 -3.18
CA GLY A 31 11.50 15.30 -2.26
C GLY A 31 10.89 16.61 -1.70
N GLY A 32 9.94 16.46 -0.82
CA GLY A 32 9.25 17.56 -0.16
C GLY A 32 7.77 17.63 -0.52
N THR A 33 7.01 18.42 0.25
CA THR A 33 5.55 18.50 0.12
C THR A 33 5.09 19.06 -1.21
N TYR A 34 5.72 20.12 -1.70
CA TYR A 34 5.35 20.71 -2.99
C TYR A 34 5.65 19.80 -4.18
N ALA A 35 6.80 19.13 -4.18
CA ALA A 35 7.11 18.15 -5.22
C ALA A 35 6.13 16.97 -5.17
N THR A 36 5.68 16.59 -3.99
CA THR A 36 4.70 15.53 -3.81
C THR A 36 3.34 15.93 -4.38
N GLN A 37 2.85 17.13 -4.10
CA GLN A 37 1.59 17.62 -4.65
C GLN A 37 1.66 17.74 -6.18
N GLU A 38 2.73 18.29 -6.71
CA GLU A 38 2.94 18.41 -8.15
C GLU A 38 3.00 17.02 -8.83
N ASN A 39 3.62 16.04 -8.19
CA ASN A 39 3.61 14.66 -8.66
C ASN A 39 2.18 14.11 -8.73
N PHE A 40 1.36 14.29 -7.70
CA PHE A 40 -0.04 13.86 -7.73
C PHE A 40 -0.81 14.52 -8.87
N ARG A 41 -0.66 15.82 -9.02
CA ARG A 41 -1.34 16.61 -10.06
C ARG A 41 -0.99 16.15 -11.47
N LEU A 42 0.30 15.98 -11.76
CA LEU A 42 0.78 15.53 -13.08
C LEU A 42 0.32 14.11 -13.38
N MET A 43 0.42 13.21 -12.42
CA MET A 43 -0.01 11.82 -12.60
C MET A 43 -1.51 11.71 -12.74
N ARG A 44 -2.29 12.48 -11.98
CA ARG A 44 -3.74 12.50 -12.11
C ARG A 44 -4.16 13.01 -13.49
N ALA A 45 -3.57 14.09 -13.97
CA ALA A 45 -3.86 14.61 -15.31
C ALA A 45 -3.56 13.58 -16.41
N ALA A 46 -2.41 12.91 -16.33
CA ALA A 46 -2.07 11.87 -17.30
C ALA A 46 -3.02 10.67 -17.25
N LEU A 47 -3.49 10.28 -16.05
CA LEU A 47 -4.46 9.18 -15.92
C LEU A 47 -5.86 9.58 -16.35
N ASP A 48 -6.24 10.85 -16.22
CA ASP A 48 -7.51 11.37 -16.76
C ASP A 48 -7.52 11.30 -18.29
N GLU A 49 -6.44 11.75 -18.94
CA GLU A 49 -6.29 11.66 -20.40
C GLU A 49 -6.39 10.21 -20.90
N VAL A 50 -5.66 9.28 -20.29
CA VAL A 50 -5.74 7.86 -20.64
C VAL A 50 -7.12 7.29 -20.31
N GLY A 51 -7.74 7.72 -19.23
CA GLY A 51 -9.08 7.30 -18.82
C GLY A 51 -10.15 7.71 -19.85
N GLU A 52 -10.06 8.92 -20.39
CA GLU A 52 -10.91 9.38 -21.48
C GLU A 52 -10.73 8.53 -22.74
N GLU A 53 -9.50 8.25 -23.16
CA GLU A 53 -9.21 7.38 -24.28
C GLU A 53 -9.74 5.95 -24.11
N GLN A 54 -9.68 5.41 -22.88
CA GLN A 54 -10.06 4.03 -22.58
C GLN A 54 -11.50 3.90 -22.07
N HIS A 55 -12.25 5.01 -21.96
CA HIS A 55 -13.62 5.07 -21.45
C HIS A 55 -13.78 4.44 -20.07
N ARG A 56 -12.78 4.64 -19.17
CA ARG A 56 -12.83 4.16 -17.80
C ARG A 56 -12.00 5.04 -16.85
N TYR A 57 -12.40 5.08 -15.59
CA TYR A 57 -11.60 5.74 -14.55
C TYR A 57 -10.43 4.84 -14.12
N ILE A 58 -9.22 5.40 -14.11
CA ILE A 58 -8.02 4.72 -13.64
C ILE A 58 -7.60 5.37 -12.32
N ARG A 59 -7.51 4.57 -11.27
CA ARG A 59 -7.17 5.06 -9.93
C ARG A 59 -5.69 5.38 -9.81
N LEU A 60 -5.40 6.40 -9.00
CA LEU A 60 -4.05 6.79 -8.63
C LEU A 60 -3.75 6.37 -7.19
N CYS A 61 -2.67 5.62 -7.01
CA CYS A 61 -2.10 5.29 -5.71
C CYS A 61 -0.75 5.99 -5.55
N ASN A 62 -0.49 6.52 -4.36
CA ASN A 62 0.82 7.09 -4.02
C ASN A 62 1.20 6.76 -2.58
N TYR A 63 2.39 7.16 -2.15
CA TYR A 63 2.98 6.78 -0.87
C TYR A 63 2.93 7.92 0.15
N CYS A 64 2.50 7.59 1.37
CA CYS A 64 2.55 8.48 2.52
C CYS A 64 2.85 7.69 3.80
N SER A 65 4.07 7.23 3.93
CA SER A 65 4.54 6.41 5.07
C SER A 65 5.83 7.00 5.61
N GLY A 66 5.75 7.99 6.44
CA GLY A 66 6.93 8.65 6.99
C GLY A 66 6.52 9.91 7.70
N LEU A 67 7.30 10.95 7.57
CA LEU A 67 6.98 12.24 8.15
C LEU A 67 6.04 13.05 7.23
N CYS A 68 5.37 14.06 7.76
CA CYS A 68 4.41 14.93 7.06
C CYS A 68 3.22 14.16 6.44
N MET A 69 2.80 13.08 7.05
CA MET A 69 1.67 12.28 6.55
C MET A 69 0.35 13.06 6.46
N PRO A 70 -0.05 13.90 7.43
CA PRO A 70 -1.29 14.67 7.32
C PRO A 70 -1.27 15.67 6.17
N GLU A 71 -0.16 16.36 5.97
CA GLU A 71 0.01 17.34 4.89
C GLU A 71 -0.05 16.65 3.53
N ILE A 72 0.60 15.50 3.40
CA ILE A 72 0.58 14.72 2.15
C ILE A 72 -0.82 14.13 1.90
N ALA A 73 -1.53 13.68 2.94
CA ALA A 73 -2.90 13.23 2.82
C ALA A 73 -3.82 14.35 2.31
N ALA A 74 -3.68 15.56 2.84
CA ALA A 74 -4.42 16.72 2.38
C ALA A 74 -4.12 17.06 0.91
N MET A 75 -2.85 17.07 0.53
CA MET A 75 -2.44 17.30 -0.86
C MET A 75 -2.96 16.22 -1.81
N GLY A 76 -2.88 14.95 -1.39
CA GLY A 76 -3.43 13.84 -2.16
C GLY A 76 -4.94 13.97 -2.36
N ALA A 77 -5.67 14.32 -1.31
CA ALA A 77 -7.11 14.54 -1.39
C ALA A 77 -7.48 15.67 -2.34
N LEU A 78 -6.74 16.79 -2.31
CA LEU A 78 -6.94 17.93 -3.21
C LEU A 78 -6.67 17.56 -4.68
N GLU A 79 -5.71 16.70 -4.94
CA GLU A 79 -5.35 16.24 -6.28
C GLU A 79 -6.06 14.93 -6.68
N ARG A 80 -7.14 14.57 -5.99
CA ARG A 80 -7.98 13.40 -6.30
C ARG A 80 -7.21 12.07 -6.27
N LEU A 81 -6.38 11.87 -5.26
CA LEU A 81 -5.77 10.59 -4.98
C LEU A 81 -6.84 9.59 -4.53
N ASP A 82 -6.78 8.36 -5.05
CA ASP A 82 -7.77 7.31 -4.73
C ASP A 82 -7.27 6.35 -3.65
N VAL A 83 -5.98 6.05 -3.67
CA VAL A 83 -5.34 5.09 -2.76
C VAL A 83 -4.04 5.68 -2.23
N MET A 84 -3.80 5.55 -0.94
CA MET A 84 -2.59 6.07 -0.31
C MET A 84 -1.92 4.98 0.51
N LEU A 85 -0.64 4.71 0.24
CA LEU A 85 0.17 3.87 1.12
C LEU A 85 0.35 4.62 2.45
N ASN A 86 -0.23 4.09 3.51
CA ASN A 86 -0.28 4.68 4.83
C ASN A 86 -0.26 3.58 5.89
N ASP A 87 0.91 3.29 6.40
CA ASP A 87 1.15 2.19 7.33
C ASP A 87 1.49 2.71 8.73
N ALA A 88 0.79 2.22 9.75
CA ALA A 88 0.97 2.67 11.12
C ALA A 88 2.36 2.37 11.69
N LEU A 89 2.99 1.31 11.25
CA LEU A 89 4.23 0.82 11.83
C LEU A 89 5.47 1.05 10.95
N TYR A 90 5.30 1.33 9.68
CA TYR A 90 6.40 1.49 8.74
C TYR A 90 7.45 2.51 9.21
N GLY A 91 7.00 3.68 9.66
CA GLY A 91 7.89 4.72 10.16
C GLY A 91 8.68 4.30 11.39
N ILE A 92 8.05 3.52 12.27
CA ILE A 92 8.65 3.07 13.53
C ILE A 92 9.62 1.92 13.27
N LEU A 93 9.16 0.87 12.58
CA LEU A 93 9.90 -0.38 12.44
C LEU A 93 10.98 -0.33 11.35
N PHE A 94 10.75 0.44 10.31
CA PHE A 94 11.62 0.43 9.13
C PHE A 94 12.44 1.71 8.95
N ARG A 95 12.00 2.84 9.52
CA ARG A 95 12.66 4.14 9.36
C ARG A 95 13.16 4.75 10.67
N ASP A 96 13.00 4.06 11.77
CA ASP A 96 13.43 4.53 13.10
C ASP A 96 12.90 5.93 13.45
N ILE A 97 11.67 6.22 13.03
CA ILE A 97 11.00 7.48 13.35
C ILE A 97 10.38 7.39 14.75
N ASN A 98 10.40 8.49 15.48
CA ASN A 98 9.80 8.57 16.81
C ASN A 98 8.36 8.04 16.81
N MET A 99 8.08 7.09 17.71
CA MET A 99 6.80 6.39 17.78
C MET A 99 5.63 7.34 18.02
N GLN A 100 5.76 8.23 18.99
CA GLN A 100 4.68 9.17 19.32
C GLN A 100 4.35 10.08 18.12
N ARG A 101 5.37 10.61 17.47
CA ARG A 101 5.19 11.43 16.26
C ARG A 101 4.51 10.63 15.15
N THR A 102 4.95 9.41 14.91
CA THR A 102 4.37 8.55 13.87
C THR A 102 2.90 8.25 14.13
N ILE A 103 2.53 7.92 15.36
CA ILE A 103 1.14 7.62 15.73
C ILE A 103 0.24 8.85 15.58
N VAL A 104 0.71 10.03 15.99
CA VAL A 104 -0.04 11.27 15.81
C VAL A 104 -0.25 11.59 14.34
N ASP A 105 0.80 11.53 13.54
CA ASP A 105 0.71 11.78 12.10
C ASP A 105 -0.19 10.75 11.40
N GLN A 106 -0.15 9.49 11.81
CA GLN A 106 -1.04 8.43 11.33
C GLN A 106 -2.51 8.75 11.60
N TYR A 107 -2.82 9.11 12.83
CA TYR A 107 -4.19 9.46 13.20
C TYR A 107 -4.75 10.59 12.32
N PHE A 108 -4.05 11.71 12.25
CA PHE A 108 -4.52 12.87 11.47
C PHE A 108 -4.57 12.58 9.96
N SER A 109 -3.60 11.86 9.41
CA SER A 109 -3.64 11.48 8.00
C SER A 109 -4.83 10.58 7.68
N ARG A 110 -5.20 9.69 8.59
CA ARG A 110 -6.36 8.81 8.44
C ARG A 110 -7.69 9.53 8.58
N VAL A 111 -7.79 10.52 9.47
CA VAL A 111 -8.96 11.41 9.53
C VAL A 111 -9.19 12.10 8.19
N ILE A 112 -8.13 12.63 7.58
CA ILE A 112 -8.20 13.30 6.27
C ILE A 112 -8.58 12.30 5.18
N ASN A 113 -7.91 11.15 5.11
CA ASN A 113 -8.21 10.10 4.14
C ASN A 113 -9.62 9.56 4.29
N GLY A 114 -10.08 9.34 5.53
CA GLY A 114 -11.44 8.90 5.82
C GLY A 114 -12.49 9.86 5.29
N TYR A 115 -12.30 11.16 5.56
CA TYR A 115 -13.19 12.22 5.08
C TYR A 115 -13.18 12.35 3.54
N ALA A 116 -12.02 12.26 2.92
CA ALA A 116 -11.84 12.39 1.48
C ALA A 116 -12.26 11.14 0.69
N GLY A 117 -12.54 10.02 1.34
CA GLY A 117 -12.89 8.76 0.67
C GLY A 117 -11.68 8.00 0.10
N VAL A 118 -10.47 8.40 0.48
CA VAL A 118 -9.24 7.73 0.03
C VAL A 118 -9.09 6.38 0.74
N ILE A 119 -8.71 5.36 -0.01
CA ILE A 119 -8.41 4.03 0.53
C ILE A 119 -6.98 4.04 1.07
N ILE A 120 -6.76 3.68 2.32
CA ILE A 120 -5.41 3.42 2.80
C ILE A 120 -4.92 2.07 2.30
N ASN A 121 -3.65 2.02 1.98
CA ASN A 121 -2.93 0.83 1.56
C ASN A 121 -1.79 0.64 2.56
N THR A 122 -1.88 -0.38 3.40
CA THR A 122 -0.89 -0.64 4.43
C THR A 122 0.24 -1.53 3.90
N GLY A 123 1.40 -1.50 4.52
CA GLY A 123 2.63 -2.03 3.96
C GLY A 123 3.21 -3.23 4.69
N GLU A 124 2.43 -3.95 5.49
CA GLU A 124 2.86 -5.11 6.26
C GLU A 124 3.57 -6.15 5.41
N ASP A 125 3.09 -6.33 4.21
CA ASP A 125 3.65 -7.22 3.21
C ASP A 125 5.03 -6.80 2.69
N ASN A 126 5.47 -5.57 2.95
CA ASN A 126 6.79 -5.09 2.55
C ASN A 126 7.89 -5.35 3.57
N TYR A 127 7.57 -5.41 4.86
CA TYR A 127 8.57 -5.44 5.91
C TYR A 127 8.38 -6.56 6.95
N LEU A 128 7.24 -7.25 6.92
CA LEU A 128 6.94 -8.38 7.81
C LEU A 128 6.80 -9.71 7.06
N THR A 129 6.82 -9.73 5.74
CA THR A 129 6.55 -10.89 4.90
C THR A 129 7.79 -11.46 4.19
N THR A 130 8.95 -11.34 4.82
CA THR A 130 10.19 -11.90 4.25
C THR A 130 10.33 -13.41 4.41
N ASP A 131 9.38 -14.05 5.09
CA ASP A 131 9.30 -15.48 5.34
C ASP A 131 7.99 -16.07 4.80
N ASP A 132 7.85 -17.39 4.90
CA ASP A 132 6.62 -18.09 4.54
C ASP A 132 5.47 -17.82 5.52
N ALA A 133 4.25 -18.18 5.12
CA ALA A 133 3.04 -17.90 5.91
C ALA A 133 3.03 -18.60 7.29
N ILE A 134 3.67 -19.75 7.45
CA ILE A 134 3.72 -20.44 8.76
C ILE A 134 4.53 -19.61 9.75
N THR A 135 5.67 -19.11 9.31
CA THR A 135 6.61 -18.37 10.15
C THR A 135 6.13 -16.95 10.45
N ALA A 136 5.53 -16.26 9.48
CA ALA A 136 5.31 -14.82 9.54
C ALA A 136 3.84 -14.39 9.68
N ALA A 137 2.84 -15.28 9.46
CA ALA A 137 1.43 -14.90 9.44
C ALA A 137 0.95 -14.16 10.69
N HIS A 138 1.41 -14.57 11.86
CA HIS A 138 1.00 -13.97 13.13
C HIS A 138 1.50 -12.52 13.28
N THR A 139 2.66 -12.18 12.76
CA THR A 139 3.21 -10.81 12.83
C THR A 139 2.43 -9.86 11.90
N VAL A 140 2.13 -10.33 10.71
CA VAL A 140 1.34 -9.57 9.73
C VAL A 140 -0.09 -9.37 10.23
N LEU A 141 -0.71 -10.42 10.76
CA LEU A 141 -2.05 -10.34 11.32
C LEU A 141 -2.13 -9.36 12.50
N ALA A 142 -1.13 -9.37 13.40
CA ALA A 142 -1.05 -8.40 14.49
C ALA A 142 -0.96 -6.96 13.95
N SER A 143 -0.17 -6.73 12.92
CA SER A 143 -0.07 -5.41 12.28
C SER A 143 -1.35 -5.01 11.55
N GLN A 144 -2.06 -5.93 10.91
CA GLN A 144 -3.37 -5.67 10.31
C GLN A 144 -4.39 -5.21 11.36
N PHE A 145 -4.46 -5.88 12.52
CA PHE A 145 -5.33 -5.45 13.62
C PHE A 145 -4.95 -4.06 14.17
N LEU A 146 -3.67 -3.75 14.29
CA LEU A 146 -3.22 -2.43 14.70
C LEU A 146 -3.63 -1.36 13.67
N ASN A 147 -3.39 -1.62 12.40
CA ASN A 147 -3.78 -0.72 11.33
C ASN A 147 -5.30 -0.53 11.25
N GLU A 148 -6.07 -1.59 11.42
CA GLU A 148 -7.53 -1.52 11.49
C GLU A 148 -8.00 -0.68 12.68
N ALA A 149 -7.45 -0.94 13.89
CA ALA A 149 -7.82 -0.20 15.09
C ALA A 149 -7.55 1.30 14.94
N PHE A 150 -6.38 1.69 14.46
CA PHE A 150 -6.07 3.09 14.19
C PHE A 150 -6.96 3.72 13.10
N ALA A 151 -7.35 2.95 12.09
CA ALA A 151 -8.24 3.45 11.05
C ALA A 151 -9.66 3.65 11.58
N LYS A 152 -10.19 2.72 12.37
CA LYS A 152 -11.50 2.85 13.03
C LYS A 152 -11.54 4.02 14.01
N ASP A 153 -10.50 4.21 14.80
CA ASP A 153 -10.39 5.33 15.73
C ASP A 153 -10.39 6.69 15.01
N ALA A 154 -9.80 6.76 13.83
CA ALA A 154 -9.83 7.92 12.95
C ALA A 154 -11.15 8.08 12.15
N GLY A 155 -12.14 7.22 12.35
CA GLY A 155 -13.44 7.27 11.69
C GLY A 155 -13.46 6.76 10.24
N MET A 156 -12.47 5.99 9.82
CA MET A 156 -12.46 5.37 8.50
C MET A 156 -13.44 4.20 8.41
N ARG A 157 -14.03 4.01 7.25
CA ARG A 157 -14.90 2.86 6.97
C ARG A 157 -14.07 1.64 6.57
N GLU A 158 -14.59 0.45 6.79
CA GLU A 158 -13.89 -0.81 6.44
C GLU A 158 -13.52 -0.87 4.95
N GLU A 159 -14.37 -0.34 4.06
CA GLU A 159 -14.13 -0.30 2.62
C GLU A 159 -12.94 0.60 2.21
N GLN A 160 -12.41 1.36 3.14
CA GLN A 160 -11.23 2.20 2.93
C GLN A 160 -9.94 1.57 3.47
N MET A 161 -9.99 0.33 3.97
CA MET A 161 -8.88 -0.34 4.62
C MET A 161 -8.24 -1.40 3.72
N GLY A 162 -7.30 -1.01 2.89
CA GLY A 162 -6.46 -1.91 2.11
C GLY A 162 -5.34 -2.49 2.96
N LEU A 163 -5.70 -3.33 3.95
CA LEU A 163 -4.75 -3.97 4.86
C LEU A 163 -3.88 -4.96 4.08
N GLY A 164 -2.56 -4.79 4.18
CA GLY A 164 -1.60 -5.53 3.39
C GLY A 164 -1.34 -6.93 3.93
N HIS A 165 -1.22 -7.88 3.05
CA HIS A 165 -0.70 -9.21 3.32
C HIS A 165 -0.21 -9.89 2.02
N ALA A 166 0.58 -10.86 2.14
CA ALA A 166 1.10 -11.88 1.26
C ALA A 166 2.41 -12.39 1.86
N PHE A 167 2.76 -13.62 1.60
CA PHE A 167 3.96 -14.23 2.15
C PHE A 167 4.78 -14.88 1.05
N GLU A 168 6.03 -15.21 1.36
CA GLU A 168 6.88 -15.92 0.41
C GLU A 168 6.39 -17.36 0.20
N MET A 169 6.37 -17.78 -1.05
CA MET A 169 6.26 -19.20 -1.39
C MET A 169 7.67 -19.76 -1.56
N ASP A 170 8.30 -20.16 -0.44
CA ASP A 170 9.64 -20.75 -0.45
C ASP A 170 9.60 -22.13 -1.09
N PRO A 171 10.36 -22.39 -2.16
CA PRO A 171 10.42 -23.71 -2.80
C PRO A 171 10.95 -24.82 -1.89
N ALA A 172 11.63 -24.48 -0.79
CA ALA A 172 12.13 -25.44 0.19
C ALA A 172 11.08 -25.84 1.23
N VAL A 173 9.97 -25.11 1.32
CA VAL A 173 8.87 -25.38 2.26
C VAL A 173 7.79 -26.19 1.56
N GLU A 174 7.50 -27.38 2.10
CA GLU A 174 6.43 -28.23 1.57
C GLU A 174 5.06 -27.57 1.78
N ASN A 175 4.20 -27.65 0.78
CA ASN A 175 2.84 -27.08 0.81
C ASN A 175 2.76 -25.54 0.96
N THR A 176 3.81 -24.82 0.64
CA THR A 176 3.88 -23.36 0.81
C THR A 176 2.73 -22.62 0.11
N PHE A 177 2.26 -23.09 -1.06
CA PHE A 177 1.07 -22.54 -1.73
C PHE A 177 -0.21 -22.72 -0.93
N LEU A 178 -0.40 -23.87 -0.29
CA LEU A 178 -1.59 -24.13 0.54
C LEU A 178 -1.60 -23.26 1.80
N TYR A 179 -0.44 -23.02 2.38
CA TYR A 179 -0.33 -22.11 3.53
C TYR A 179 -0.61 -20.66 3.15
N GLU A 180 -0.11 -20.23 2.01
CA GLU A 180 -0.41 -18.89 1.48
C GLU A 180 -1.91 -18.73 1.21
N LEU A 181 -2.54 -19.71 0.58
CA LEU A 181 -3.97 -19.73 0.32
C LEU A 181 -4.78 -19.71 1.63
N ALA A 182 -4.39 -20.51 2.60
CA ALA A 182 -5.07 -20.58 3.91
C ALA A 182 -4.95 -19.27 4.68
N GLN A 183 -3.78 -18.64 4.66
CA GLN A 183 -3.56 -17.35 5.29
C GLN A 183 -4.40 -16.24 4.62
N ALA A 184 -4.42 -16.20 3.31
CA ALA A 184 -5.19 -15.21 2.57
C ALA A 184 -6.71 -15.39 2.80
N GLN A 185 -7.18 -16.64 2.89
CA GLN A 185 -8.56 -16.96 3.25
C GLN A 185 -8.87 -16.51 4.69
N MET A 186 -7.98 -16.78 5.64
CA MET A 186 -8.13 -16.36 7.03
C MET A 186 -8.23 -14.83 7.14
N ALA A 187 -7.35 -14.09 6.45
CA ALA A 187 -7.42 -12.64 6.43
C ALA A 187 -8.74 -12.12 5.86
N ARG A 188 -9.25 -12.75 4.81
CA ARG A 188 -10.57 -12.41 4.23
C ARG A 188 -11.73 -12.69 5.19
N GLU A 189 -11.67 -13.76 5.95
CA GLU A 189 -12.70 -14.09 6.95
C GLU A 189 -12.69 -13.12 8.14
N ILE A 190 -11.51 -12.70 8.57
CA ILE A 190 -11.34 -11.72 9.66
C ILE A 190 -11.78 -10.33 9.23
N PHE A 191 -11.44 -9.90 8.00
CA PHE A 191 -11.73 -8.58 7.46
C PHE A 191 -12.66 -8.64 6.23
N PRO A 192 -13.93 -9.02 6.39
CA PRO A 192 -14.82 -9.38 5.27
C PRO A 192 -15.14 -8.22 4.33
N ASN A 193 -15.18 -7.00 4.83
CA ASN A 193 -15.54 -5.80 4.07
C ASN A 193 -14.34 -5.01 3.56
N ALA A 194 -13.17 -5.18 4.18
CA ALA A 194 -11.95 -4.50 3.77
C ALA A 194 -11.52 -4.92 2.35
N PRO A 195 -11.02 -4.01 1.52
CA PRO A 195 -10.48 -4.37 0.21
C PRO A 195 -9.38 -5.41 0.29
N LEU A 196 -8.57 -5.36 1.31
CA LEU A 196 -7.33 -6.08 1.49
C LEU A 196 -6.36 -5.89 0.31
N LYS A 197 -5.12 -5.60 0.63
CA LYS A 197 -4.06 -5.50 -0.36
C LYS A 197 -3.26 -6.78 -0.39
N TYR A 198 -3.13 -7.35 -1.56
CA TYR A 198 -2.31 -8.53 -1.80
C TYR A 198 -1.14 -8.15 -2.70
N MET A 199 0.06 -8.15 -2.15
CA MET A 199 1.28 -7.81 -2.88
C MET A 199 2.27 -8.97 -2.80
N PRO A 200 2.43 -9.74 -3.88
CA PRO A 200 3.34 -10.87 -3.91
C PRO A 200 4.79 -10.45 -3.62
N PRO A 201 5.45 -11.06 -2.63
CA PRO A 201 6.86 -10.83 -2.41
C PRO A 201 7.72 -11.54 -3.47
N THR A 202 8.96 -11.11 -3.62
CA THR A 202 9.81 -11.50 -4.75
C THR A 202 11.11 -12.18 -4.38
N LYS A 203 11.32 -12.53 -3.13
CA LYS A 203 12.56 -13.12 -2.61
C LYS A 203 13.01 -14.37 -3.40
N PHE A 204 12.08 -15.22 -3.78
CA PHE A 204 12.35 -16.47 -4.49
C PHE A 204 12.15 -16.38 -6.01
N MET A 205 11.83 -15.22 -6.55
CA MET A 205 11.70 -14.98 -8.00
C MET A 205 13.04 -14.64 -8.68
N THR A 206 14.12 -15.08 -8.14
CA THR A 206 15.51 -14.66 -8.41
C THR A 206 16.01 -14.91 -9.84
N GLY A 207 15.68 -14.05 -10.79
CA GLY A 207 16.24 -14.04 -12.13
C GLY A 207 15.83 -15.22 -13.04
N ASN A 208 15.11 -16.21 -12.54
CA ASN A 208 14.55 -17.28 -13.34
C ASN A 208 13.14 -16.91 -13.80
N ILE A 209 13.01 -16.54 -15.07
CA ILE A 209 11.74 -16.08 -15.66
C ILE A 209 10.61 -17.11 -15.57
N PHE A 210 10.92 -18.40 -15.67
CA PHE A 210 9.90 -19.45 -15.57
C PHE A 210 9.39 -19.58 -14.13
N ARG A 211 10.30 -19.55 -13.16
CA ARG A 211 9.92 -19.57 -11.75
C ARG A 211 9.11 -18.33 -11.38
N GLY A 212 9.57 -17.16 -11.78
CA GLY A 212 8.85 -15.90 -11.53
C GLY A 212 7.44 -15.96 -12.08
N HIS A 213 7.28 -16.37 -13.34
CA HIS A 213 5.96 -16.49 -13.96
C HIS A 213 5.05 -17.49 -13.24
N ILE A 214 5.58 -18.64 -12.80
CA ILE A 214 4.78 -19.62 -12.05
C ILE A 214 4.36 -19.06 -10.70
N GLN A 215 5.26 -18.41 -9.97
CA GLN A 215 4.94 -17.80 -8.69
C GLN A 215 3.90 -16.70 -8.85
N ASP A 216 4.03 -15.81 -9.83
CA ASP A 216 3.02 -14.79 -10.13
C ASP A 216 1.66 -15.41 -10.44
N ALA A 217 1.63 -16.48 -11.22
CA ALA A 217 0.39 -17.19 -11.53
C ALA A 217 -0.26 -17.80 -10.27
N LEU A 218 0.53 -18.37 -9.37
CA LEU A 218 0.04 -18.92 -8.10
C LEU A 218 -0.50 -17.83 -7.19
N PHE A 219 0.19 -16.68 -7.06
CA PHE A 219 -0.28 -15.54 -6.29
C PHE A 219 -1.57 -14.95 -6.88
N ASN A 220 -1.69 -14.86 -8.20
CA ASN A 220 -2.93 -14.44 -8.85
C ASN A 220 -4.09 -15.41 -8.56
N MET A 221 -3.83 -16.71 -8.52
CA MET A 221 -4.82 -17.70 -8.11
C MET A 221 -5.28 -17.47 -6.67
N VAL A 222 -4.36 -17.23 -5.73
CA VAL A 222 -4.71 -16.90 -4.34
C VAL A 222 -5.58 -15.65 -4.30
N THR A 223 -5.21 -14.59 -5.00
CA THR A 223 -5.98 -13.33 -5.08
C THR A 223 -7.43 -13.59 -5.50
N ILE A 224 -7.64 -14.38 -6.54
CA ILE A 224 -8.97 -14.67 -7.08
C ILE A 224 -9.77 -15.58 -6.13
N LEU A 225 -9.16 -16.65 -5.65
CA LEU A 225 -9.83 -17.65 -4.80
C LEU A 225 -10.25 -17.08 -3.44
N THR A 226 -9.53 -16.09 -2.93
CA THR A 226 -9.78 -15.47 -1.63
C THR A 226 -10.42 -14.08 -1.72
N ASN A 227 -10.83 -13.66 -2.93
CA ASN A 227 -11.53 -12.39 -3.18
C ASN A 227 -10.75 -11.17 -2.64
N GLN A 228 -9.45 -11.11 -2.89
CA GLN A 228 -8.66 -9.93 -2.61
C GLN A 228 -8.98 -8.84 -3.64
N ARG A 229 -9.19 -7.60 -3.18
CA ARG A 229 -9.68 -6.53 -4.07
C ARG A 229 -8.62 -5.56 -4.55
N LEU A 230 -7.44 -5.57 -3.93
CA LEU A 230 -6.27 -4.80 -4.34
C LEU A 230 -5.11 -5.78 -4.57
N CYS A 231 -4.80 -6.08 -5.81
CA CYS A 231 -3.65 -6.90 -6.19
C CYS A 231 -2.59 -6.00 -6.83
N LEU A 232 -1.37 -6.04 -6.29
CA LEU A 232 -0.22 -5.39 -6.89
C LEU A 232 0.60 -6.45 -7.65
N LEU A 233 0.96 -6.12 -8.87
CA LEU A 233 1.78 -6.93 -9.76
C LEU A 233 3.07 -6.19 -10.10
#